data_5ef2d2c8ba33e1910d42b72f64e6a3aa
#
_entry.id   5ef2d2c8ba33e1910d42b72f64e6a3aa
#
_cell.length_a   1.000
_cell.length_b   1.000
_cell.length_c   1.000
_cell.angle_alpha   90.00
_cell.angle_beta   90.00
_cell.angle_gamma   90.00
#
_symmetry.space_group_name_H-M   'P 1'
#
loop_
_entity.id
_entity.type
_entity.pdbx_description
1 polymer ?
#
loop_
_entity_poly.entity_id
_entity_poly.type
_entity_poly.pdbx_seq_one_letter_code
_entity_poly.pdbx_strand_id
1 'polypeptide(L)'
;MKLIFLGSGSAFTVNSDNYHSNMLLVDDTDAKLLIDCGSDARLSLAELGFTYKDIHDVYISHLHADHAGGLEWLGFTSYFDPSCHRPNLYIHHSLQTPLWEKVLSGGMTSLQGSIADLSTYYKVHLINDNEIFKWNKLSLQTVQTVHVMNGFKILPSFGLIFTANGTKVFITTDTQFAPTQICDFYDWADIIFQDCETTKIASGVHANYNELLTLTPKIRSKMWLYHYNPGPLPNAKKDGFHGFVVKGQVFDFG
;
A
#
# COMPACT_ATOMS: atom_id res chain seq x y z
N MET A 1 -0.47 13.22 13.32
CA MET A 1 -0.09 12.26 12.23
C MET A 1 -1.30 11.97 11.36
N LYS A 2 -1.16 11.91 10.03
CA LYS A 2 -2.29 11.70 9.09
C LYS A 2 -2.01 10.59 8.11
N LEU A 3 -3.04 9.80 7.77
CA LEU A 3 -3.03 8.86 6.65
C LEU A 3 -4.01 9.37 5.59
N ILE A 4 -3.53 9.58 4.38
CA ILE A 4 -4.30 10.09 3.24
C ILE A 4 -4.39 8.99 2.20
N PHE A 5 -5.60 8.60 1.81
CA PHE A 5 -5.81 7.69 0.69
C PHE A 5 -5.77 8.48 -0.62
N LEU A 6 -4.73 8.28 -1.43
CA LEU A 6 -4.60 8.88 -2.76
C LEU A 6 -5.66 8.34 -3.71
N GLY A 7 -5.96 7.06 -3.56
CA GLY A 7 -7.03 6.31 -4.17
C GLY A 7 -7.47 5.17 -3.25
N SER A 8 -8.53 4.51 -3.60
CA SER A 8 -9.09 3.39 -2.81
C SER A 8 -9.65 2.27 -3.69
N GLY A 9 -9.37 2.33 -4.99
CA GLY A 9 -9.84 1.36 -5.97
C GLY A 9 -8.86 0.23 -6.20
N SER A 10 -9.36 -0.87 -6.75
CA SER A 10 -8.57 -2.03 -7.17
C SER A 10 -7.74 -1.76 -8.43
N ALA A 11 -6.90 -2.71 -8.84
CA ALA A 11 -6.11 -2.69 -10.08
C ALA A 11 -6.95 -2.39 -11.35
N PHE A 12 -8.25 -2.67 -11.32
CA PHE A 12 -9.15 -2.49 -12.46
C PHE A 12 -9.86 -1.13 -12.50
N THR A 13 -9.47 -0.21 -11.63
CA THR A 13 -9.99 1.17 -11.63
C THR A 13 -9.44 1.94 -12.83
N VAL A 14 -10.34 2.47 -13.68
CA VAL A 14 -9.96 3.06 -14.98
C VAL A 14 -10.48 4.48 -15.20
N ASN A 15 -11.15 5.07 -14.21
CA ASN A 15 -11.72 6.41 -14.36
C ASN A 15 -11.16 7.39 -13.32
N SER A 16 -11.29 8.68 -13.62
CA SER A 16 -10.80 9.78 -12.77
C SER A 16 -11.54 9.94 -11.43
N ASP A 17 -12.64 9.20 -11.24
CA ASP A 17 -13.40 9.27 -9.99
C ASP A 17 -12.67 8.58 -8.84
N ASN A 18 -11.76 7.65 -9.15
CA ASN A 18 -10.93 6.95 -8.18
C ASN A 18 -9.59 6.54 -8.81
N TYR A 19 -8.59 6.27 -7.97
CA TYR A 19 -7.26 5.77 -8.33
C TYR A 19 -6.97 4.48 -7.56
N HIS A 20 -5.87 3.82 -7.92
CA HIS A 20 -5.36 2.65 -7.19
C HIS A 20 -5.13 2.98 -5.70
N SER A 21 -5.18 1.96 -4.88
CA SER A 21 -5.13 2.04 -3.42
C SER A 21 -3.73 2.39 -2.89
N ASN A 22 -3.22 3.56 -3.27
CA ASN A 22 -1.98 4.09 -2.73
C ASN A 22 -2.28 5.08 -1.60
N MET A 23 -1.41 5.16 -0.61
CA MET A 23 -1.64 5.97 0.59
C MET A 23 -0.42 6.84 0.89
N LEU A 24 -0.65 7.97 1.55
CA LEU A 24 0.40 8.87 2.02
C LEU A 24 0.30 9.02 3.54
N LEU A 25 1.29 8.51 4.26
CA LEU A 25 1.42 8.74 5.68
C LEU A 25 2.23 10.02 5.90
N VAL A 26 1.65 10.97 6.62
CA VAL A 26 2.25 12.29 6.89
C VAL A 26 2.47 12.44 8.40
N ASP A 27 3.69 12.70 8.81
CA ASP A 27 4.01 12.91 10.22
C ASP A 27 3.84 14.39 10.63
N ASP A 28 4.08 14.66 11.91
CA ASP A 28 3.92 16.00 12.49
C ASP A 28 4.99 17.02 12.00
N THR A 29 6.01 16.55 11.28
CA THR A 29 7.03 17.40 10.64
C THR A 29 6.76 17.64 9.15
N ASP A 30 5.62 17.20 8.65
CA ASP A 30 5.23 17.18 7.24
C ASP A 30 6.06 16.23 6.36
N ALA A 31 6.83 15.33 6.97
CA ALA A 31 7.49 14.26 6.23
C ALA A 31 6.47 13.24 5.74
N LYS A 32 6.69 12.69 4.55
CA LYS A 32 5.73 11.85 3.83
C LYS A 32 6.34 10.49 3.49
N LEU A 33 5.65 9.42 3.89
CA LEU A 33 5.91 8.05 3.45
C LEU A 33 4.80 7.64 2.48
N LEU A 34 5.15 7.43 1.23
CA LEU A 34 4.23 6.87 0.24
C LEU A 34 4.14 5.35 0.47
N ILE A 35 2.96 4.87 0.84
CA ILE A 35 2.65 3.44 0.98
C ILE A 35 2.07 2.97 -0.34
N ASP A 36 2.85 2.19 -1.05
CA ASP A 36 2.71 1.78 -2.44
C ASP A 36 2.79 2.95 -3.45
N CYS A 37 3.35 2.63 -4.61
CA CYS A 37 3.53 3.55 -5.72
C CYS A 37 3.04 2.87 -7.00
N GLY A 38 1.73 2.81 -7.16
CA GLY A 38 1.08 2.19 -8.32
C GLY A 38 1.25 2.99 -9.59
N SER A 39 0.85 2.40 -10.71
CA SER A 39 1.04 2.98 -12.04
C SER A 39 0.33 4.32 -12.27
N ASP A 40 -0.71 4.64 -11.48
CA ASP A 40 -1.43 5.91 -11.50
C ASP A 40 -1.08 6.85 -10.34
N ALA A 41 -0.13 6.47 -9.46
CA ALA A 41 0.26 7.27 -8.29
C ALA A 41 0.64 8.72 -8.64
N ARG A 42 1.29 8.93 -9.81
CA ARG A 42 1.62 10.27 -10.31
C ARG A 42 0.40 11.16 -10.52
N LEU A 43 -0.74 10.58 -10.92
CA LEU A 43 -1.98 11.29 -11.20
C LEU A 43 -2.70 11.62 -9.89
N SER A 44 -2.81 10.64 -9.00
CA SER A 44 -3.47 10.80 -7.71
C SER A 44 -2.72 11.78 -6.79
N LEU A 45 -1.39 11.76 -6.81
CA LEU A 45 -0.55 12.75 -6.12
C LEU A 45 -0.78 14.16 -6.68
N ALA A 46 -0.73 14.31 -8.02
CA ALA A 46 -0.92 15.60 -8.67
C ALA A 46 -2.31 16.21 -8.39
N GLU A 47 -3.35 15.41 -8.35
CA GLU A 47 -4.72 15.87 -8.03
C GLU A 47 -4.80 16.44 -6.61
N LEU A 48 -4.03 15.89 -5.65
CA LEU A 48 -3.95 16.40 -4.28
C LEU A 48 -2.88 17.49 -4.08
N GLY A 49 -2.25 17.96 -5.17
CA GLY A 49 -1.25 19.03 -5.15
C GLY A 49 0.15 18.57 -4.77
N PHE A 50 0.43 17.27 -4.73
CA PHE A 50 1.76 16.72 -4.49
C PHE A 50 2.50 16.42 -5.79
N THR A 51 3.81 16.44 -5.71
CA THR A 51 4.74 16.11 -6.81
C THR A 51 5.74 15.05 -6.36
N TYR A 52 6.56 14.54 -7.26
CA TYR A 52 7.68 13.65 -6.89
C TYR A 52 8.65 14.29 -5.89
N LYS A 53 8.73 15.62 -5.85
CA LYS A 53 9.60 16.36 -4.90
C LYS A 53 9.13 16.28 -3.45
N ASP A 54 7.87 15.95 -3.25
CA ASP A 54 7.28 15.77 -1.93
C ASP A 54 7.49 14.35 -1.38
N ILE A 55 7.93 13.40 -2.24
CA ILE A 55 8.06 11.98 -1.91
C ILE A 55 9.52 11.62 -1.72
N HIS A 56 9.97 11.62 -0.46
CA HIS A 56 11.33 11.24 -0.10
C HIS A 56 11.44 9.79 0.39
N ASP A 57 10.33 9.21 0.79
CA ASP A 57 10.24 7.86 1.35
C ASP A 57 9.09 7.10 0.69
N VAL A 58 9.35 5.85 0.29
CA VAL A 58 8.34 4.95 -0.28
C VAL A 58 8.47 3.57 0.33
N TYR A 59 7.34 2.98 0.70
CA TYR A 59 7.22 1.60 1.14
C TYR A 59 6.47 0.80 0.08
N ILE A 60 6.95 -0.40 -0.25
CA ILE A 60 6.29 -1.29 -1.22
C ILE A 60 5.84 -2.57 -0.52
N SER A 61 4.53 -2.81 -0.58
CA SER A 61 3.88 -3.97 0.01
C SER A 61 4.07 -5.25 -0.80
N HIS A 62 3.89 -5.16 -2.12
CA HIS A 62 4.07 -6.26 -3.07
C HIS A 62 4.27 -5.73 -4.51
N LEU A 63 4.36 -6.62 -5.51
CA LEU A 63 4.89 -6.28 -6.83
C LEU A 63 3.85 -6.15 -7.95
N HIS A 64 2.55 -6.11 -7.67
CA HIS A 64 1.56 -5.81 -8.69
C HIS A 64 1.69 -4.37 -9.19
N ALA A 65 1.26 -4.11 -10.43
CA ALA A 65 1.46 -2.83 -11.09
C ALA A 65 0.70 -1.66 -10.41
N ASP A 66 -0.41 -1.93 -9.78
CA ASP A 66 -1.19 -0.96 -9.00
C ASP A 66 -0.56 -0.61 -7.65
N HIS A 67 0.54 -1.29 -7.25
CA HIS A 67 1.32 -1.04 -6.04
C HIS A 67 2.79 -0.67 -6.32
N ALA A 68 3.40 -1.16 -7.40
CA ALA A 68 4.82 -0.93 -7.69
C ALA A 68 5.08 -0.28 -9.06
N GLY A 69 4.07 -0.23 -9.95
CA GLY A 69 4.25 0.21 -11.35
C GLY A 69 4.61 1.69 -11.54
N GLY A 70 4.45 2.53 -10.51
CA GLY A 70 4.83 3.94 -10.53
C GLY A 70 6.28 4.21 -10.11
N LEU A 71 7.00 3.18 -9.62
CA LEU A 71 8.39 3.33 -9.19
C LEU A 71 9.33 3.77 -10.32
N GLU A 72 9.09 3.33 -11.56
CA GLU A 72 9.87 3.80 -12.70
C GLU A 72 9.76 5.32 -12.84
N TRP A 73 8.54 5.87 -12.80
CA TRP A 73 8.31 7.30 -12.85
C TRP A 73 8.99 8.03 -11.68
N LEU A 74 8.80 7.57 -10.44
CA LEU A 74 9.37 8.22 -9.26
C LEU A 74 10.90 8.19 -9.30
N GLY A 75 11.48 7.05 -9.66
CA GLY A 75 12.94 6.87 -9.77
C GLY A 75 13.55 7.78 -10.84
N PHE A 76 13.02 7.78 -12.04
CA PHE A 76 13.55 8.63 -13.13
C PHE A 76 13.36 10.11 -12.86
N THR A 77 12.18 10.55 -12.40
CA THR A 77 11.95 11.98 -12.14
C THR A 77 12.87 12.51 -11.05
N SER A 78 13.10 11.72 -9.98
CA SER A 78 14.01 12.11 -8.91
C SER A 78 15.49 12.04 -9.35
N TYR A 79 15.85 11.07 -10.19
CA TYR A 79 17.22 10.92 -10.69
C TYR A 79 17.65 12.05 -11.62
N PHE A 80 16.76 12.45 -12.53
CA PHE A 80 17.06 13.51 -13.52
C PHE A 80 16.85 14.92 -13.01
N ASP A 81 16.30 15.12 -11.80
CA ASP A 81 16.22 16.44 -11.17
C ASP A 81 17.40 16.66 -10.20
N PRO A 82 18.37 17.55 -10.54
CA PRO A 82 19.52 17.80 -9.69
C PRO A 82 19.17 18.37 -8.30
N SER A 83 17.95 18.90 -8.13
CA SER A 83 17.47 19.41 -6.86
C SER A 83 16.91 18.32 -5.93
N CYS A 84 16.75 17.09 -6.45
CA CYS A 84 16.21 15.96 -5.71
C CYS A 84 17.29 15.03 -5.19
N HIS A 85 16.98 14.37 -4.08
CA HIS A 85 17.73 13.22 -3.61
C HIS A 85 17.04 11.92 -4.06
N ARG A 86 17.81 10.84 -4.14
CA ARG A 86 17.23 9.51 -4.36
C ARG A 86 16.26 9.18 -3.23
N PRO A 87 15.00 8.81 -3.52
CA PRO A 87 14.06 8.41 -2.48
C PRO A 87 14.54 7.18 -1.71
N ASN A 88 14.23 7.12 -0.43
CA ASN A 88 14.39 5.91 0.36
C ASN A 88 13.30 4.91 -0.06
N LEU A 89 13.70 3.67 -0.33
CA LEU A 89 12.80 2.57 -0.66
C LEU A 89 12.82 1.55 0.48
N TYR A 90 11.75 1.48 1.25
CA TYR A 90 11.55 0.47 2.28
C TYR A 90 10.83 -0.72 1.66
N ILE A 91 11.44 -1.88 1.71
CA ILE A 91 10.91 -3.08 1.06
C ILE A 91 11.33 -4.34 1.81
N HIS A 92 10.43 -5.30 1.91
CA HIS A 92 10.79 -6.60 2.48
C HIS A 92 11.89 -7.28 1.65
N HIS A 93 12.90 -7.88 2.31
CA HIS A 93 14.09 -8.44 1.67
C HIS A 93 13.74 -9.43 0.55
N SER A 94 12.67 -10.20 0.70
CA SER A 94 12.24 -11.19 -0.31
C SER A 94 11.71 -10.58 -1.60
N LEU A 95 11.35 -9.30 -1.60
CA LEU A 95 10.81 -8.58 -2.76
C LEU A 95 11.87 -7.80 -3.54
N GLN A 96 13.06 -7.50 -2.96
CA GLN A 96 14.06 -6.64 -3.59
C GLN A 96 14.53 -7.16 -4.95
N THR A 97 15.02 -8.41 -4.98
CA THR A 97 15.50 -9.02 -6.24
C THR A 97 14.39 -9.15 -7.27
N PRO A 98 13.19 -9.70 -6.93
CA PRO A 98 12.09 -9.73 -7.88
C PRO A 98 11.62 -8.35 -8.34
N LEU A 99 11.64 -7.32 -7.50
CA LEU A 99 11.30 -5.96 -7.91
C LEU A 99 12.23 -5.49 -9.03
N TRP A 100 13.53 -5.63 -8.84
CA TRP A 100 14.47 -5.22 -9.87
C TRP A 100 14.38 -6.08 -11.12
N GLU A 101 14.56 -7.39 -10.98
CA GLU A 101 14.72 -8.29 -12.12
C GLU A 101 13.45 -8.48 -12.96
N LYS A 102 12.25 -8.39 -12.33
CA LYS A 102 11.01 -8.74 -13.00
C LYS A 102 10.06 -7.55 -13.23
N VAL A 103 10.26 -6.43 -12.54
CA VAL A 103 9.38 -5.27 -12.64
C VAL A 103 10.11 -4.08 -13.27
N LEU A 104 11.28 -3.69 -12.76
CA LEU A 104 11.89 -2.40 -13.10
C LEU A 104 13.01 -2.49 -14.14
N SER A 105 13.80 -3.55 -14.15
CA SER A 105 15.02 -3.61 -14.98
C SER A 105 14.77 -3.46 -16.47
N GLY A 106 13.61 -3.88 -16.96
CA GLY A 106 13.24 -3.77 -18.38
C GLY A 106 13.34 -2.34 -18.94
N GLY A 107 12.88 -1.35 -18.16
CA GLY A 107 12.97 0.07 -18.51
C GLY A 107 14.16 0.79 -17.87
N MET A 108 14.44 0.50 -16.60
CA MET A 108 15.33 1.30 -15.76
C MET A 108 16.82 0.97 -15.88
N THR A 109 17.22 -0.08 -16.59
CA THR A 109 18.64 -0.32 -16.91
C THR A 109 19.19 0.66 -17.97
N SER A 110 18.33 1.34 -18.73
CA SER A 110 18.68 2.15 -19.90
C SER A 110 19.11 3.55 -19.52
N LEU A 111 20.33 3.75 -19.06
CA LEU A 111 20.96 5.07 -18.93
C LEU A 111 22.01 5.28 -20.01
N GLN A 112 22.04 6.50 -20.59
CA GLN A 112 23.06 6.84 -21.57
C GLN A 112 24.45 6.74 -20.96
N GLY A 113 25.28 5.84 -21.48
CA GLY A 113 26.68 5.67 -21.08
C GLY A 113 26.91 4.87 -19.80
N SER A 114 25.87 4.31 -19.15
CA SER A 114 26.03 3.46 -17.96
C SER A 114 24.94 2.37 -17.86
N ILE A 115 25.24 1.33 -17.09
CA ILE A 115 24.26 0.33 -16.69
C ILE A 115 23.77 0.71 -15.31
N ALA A 116 22.46 0.89 -15.18
CA ALA A 116 21.84 1.22 -13.90
C ALA A 116 21.34 -0.03 -13.17
N ASP A 117 21.21 0.09 -11.87
CA ASP A 117 20.58 -0.87 -10.97
C ASP A 117 19.58 -0.15 -10.03
N LEU A 118 18.94 -0.91 -9.14
CA LEU A 118 17.96 -0.34 -8.20
C LEU A 118 18.58 0.77 -7.33
N SER A 119 19.85 0.62 -6.94
CA SER A 119 20.56 1.57 -6.09
C SER A 119 20.92 2.87 -6.82
N THR A 120 20.88 2.87 -8.14
CA THR A 120 21.05 4.08 -8.97
C THR A 120 19.91 5.08 -8.69
N TYR A 121 18.70 4.58 -8.49
CA TYR A 121 17.49 5.40 -8.36
C TYR A 121 17.01 5.54 -6.93
N TYR A 122 17.26 4.54 -6.08
CA TYR A 122 16.72 4.45 -4.74
C TYR A 122 17.81 4.18 -3.70
N LYS A 123 17.61 4.72 -2.51
CA LYS A 123 18.34 4.27 -1.32
C LYS A 123 17.53 3.15 -0.67
N VAL A 124 17.95 1.90 -0.91
CA VAL A 124 17.18 0.71 -0.50
C VAL A 124 17.40 0.39 0.98
N HIS A 125 16.30 0.25 1.71
CA HIS A 125 16.24 -0.19 3.09
C HIS A 125 15.48 -1.52 3.14
N LEU A 126 16.23 -2.61 3.37
CA LEU A 126 15.64 -3.95 3.47
C LEU A 126 15.04 -4.16 4.84
N ILE A 127 13.83 -4.71 4.84
CA ILE A 127 13.11 -5.11 6.05
C ILE A 127 13.16 -6.63 6.13
N ASN A 128 13.63 -7.17 7.25
CA ASN A 128 13.68 -8.61 7.49
C ASN A 128 12.37 -9.13 8.12
N ASP A 129 12.21 -10.45 8.14
CA ASP A 129 11.07 -11.10 8.80
C ASP A 129 10.97 -10.65 10.26
N ASN A 130 9.78 -10.27 10.70
CA ASN A 130 9.48 -9.81 12.06
C ASN A 130 10.26 -8.56 12.52
N GLU A 131 10.94 -7.85 11.62
CA GLU A 131 11.68 -6.65 11.95
C GLU A 131 10.72 -5.46 12.17
N ILE A 132 11.02 -4.68 13.22
CA ILE A 132 10.44 -3.35 13.42
C ILE A 132 11.40 -2.35 12.78
N PHE A 133 10.99 -1.74 11.69
CA PHE A 133 11.77 -0.67 11.08
C PHE A 133 11.26 0.71 11.52
N LYS A 134 12.12 1.71 11.42
CA LYS A 134 11.78 3.08 11.80
C LYS A 134 11.66 3.95 10.56
N TRP A 135 10.59 4.72 10.53
CA TRP A 135 10.44 5.87 9.66
C TRP A 135 10.24 7.11 10.53
N ASN A 136 11.25 7.98 10.57
CA ASN A 136 11.33 9.09 11.52
C ASN A 136 11.15 8.60 12.99
N LYS A 137 10.12 9.11 13.68
CA LYS A 137 9.78 8.69 15.05
C LYS A 137 8.83 7.51 15.13
N LEU A 138 8.26 7.09 13.99
CA LEU A 138 7.31 6.01 13.92
C LEU A 138 8.03 4.66 13.80
N SER A 139 7.60 3.70 14.61
CA SER A 139 8.00 2.29 14.48
C SER A 139 6.92 1.56 13.71
N LEU A 140 7.30 0.93 12.60
CA LEU A 140 6.41 0.13 11.76
C LEU A 140 6.89 -1.32 11.74
N GLN A 141 5.95 -2.23 11.64
CA GLN A 141 6.24 -3.66 11.46
C GLN A 141 5.44 -4.19 10.28
N THR A 142 6.06 -5.03 9.47
CA THR A 142 5.38 -5.71 8.37
C THR A 142 4.59 -6.92 8.87
N VAL A 143 3.45 -7.15 8.26
CA VAL A 143 2.61 -8.33 8.46
C VAL A 143 2.49 -9.05 7.13
N GLN A 144 3.10 -10.22 7.00
CA GLN A 144 2.93 -11.01 5.79
C GLN A 144 1.49 -11.48 5.67
N THR A 145 0.87 -11.21 4.52
CA THR A 145 -0.48 -11.66 4.17
C THR A 145 -0.42 -12.66 3.01
N VAL A 146 -1.45 -13.50 2.90
CA VAL A 146 -1.61 -14.40 1.75
C VAL A 146 -2.40 -13.66 0.68
N HIS A 147 -1.75 -13.38 -0.45
CA HIS A 147 -2.42 -12.69 -1.56
C HIS A 147 -2.61 -13.62 -2.77
N VAL A 148 -1.55 -14.04 -3.43
CA VAL A 148 -1.64 -14.93 -4.60
C VAL A 148 -0.84 -16.21 -4.37
N MET A 149 -1.47 -17.35 -4.65
CA MET A 149 -0.81 -18.65 -4.76
C MET A 149 -0.51 -18.93 -6.23
N ASN A 150 0.77 -18.86 -6.62
CA ASN A 150 1.22 -19.21 -7.96
C ASN A 150 1.75 -20.65 -7.97
N GLY A 151 0.87 -21.61 -8.20
CA GLY A 151 1.22 -23.03 -8.13
C GLY A 151 1.69 -23.42 -6.73
N PHE A 152 3.00 -23.56 -6.53
CA PHE A 152 3.60 -23.99 -5.26
C PHE A 152 4.18 -22.83 -4.43
N LYS A 153 4.09 -21.60 -4.91
CA LYS A 153 4.68 -20.42 -4.25
C LYS A 153 3.60 -19.42 -3.89
N ILE A 154 3.71 -18.89 -2.68
CA ILE A 154 2.98 -17.69 -2.28
C ILE A 154 3.73 -16.50 -2.86
N LEU A 155 3.03 -15.63 -3.59
CA LEU A 155 3.50 -14.28 -3.89
C LEU A 155 3.18 -13.43 -2.66
N PRO A 156 4.18 -13.03 -1.87
CA PRO A 156 3.94 -12.37 -0.61
C PRO A 156 3.43 -10.95 -0.82
N SER A 157 2.51 -10.55 0.04
CA SER A 157 2.13 -9.17 0.29
C SER A 157 2.40 -8.86 1.76
N PHE A 158 2.81 -7.64 2.06
CA PHE A 158 3.20 -7.23 3.41
C PHE A 158 2.39 -6.02 3.83
N GLY A 159 1.41 -6.25 4.71
CA GLY A 159 0.69 -5.19 5.40
C GLY A 159 1.57 -4.49 6.42
N LEU A 160 1.05 -3.42 7.01
CA LEU A 160 1.74 -2.61 8.01
C LEU A 160 0.93 -2.49 9.30
N ILE A 161 1.60 -2.66 10.43
CA ILE A 161 1.09 -2.27 11.75
C ILE A 161 1.97 -1.18 12.35
N PHE A 162 1.33 -0.22 13.02
CA PHE A 162 2.00 0.84 13.75
C PHE A 162 1.06 1.47 14.79
N THR A 163 1.64 2.25 15.71
CA THR A 163 0.86 3.03 16.67
C THR A 163 1.08 4.52 16.42
N ALA A 164 0.02 5.21 16.03
CA ALA A 164 0.01 6.65 15.79
C ALA A 164 -0.72 7.36 16.93
N ASN A 165 -0.01 8.15 17.74
CA ASN A 165 -0.54 8.89 18.89
C ASN A 165 -1.47 8.05 19.80
N GLY A 166 -1.06 6.81 20.08
CA GLY A 166 -1.81 5.87 20.91
C GLY A 166 -2.83 5.02 20.17
N THR A 167 -3.19 5.33 18.93
CA THR A 167 -4.09 4.54 18.09
C THR A 167 -3.32 3.45 17.36
N LYS A 168 -3.71 2.20 17.53
CA LYS A 168 -3.12 1.03 16.87
C LYS A 168 -3.76 0.84 15.50
N VAL A 169 -2.97 0.93 14.45
CA VAL A 169 -3.42 0.89 13.05
C VAL A 169 -2.88 -0.38 12.38
N PHE A 170 -3.74 -1.07 11.65
CA PHE A 170 -3.39 -2.16 10.76
C PHE A 170 -3.87 -1.86 9.34
N ILE A 171 -2.94 -1.82 8.39
CA ILE A 171 -3.20 -1.75 6.94
C ILE A 171 -2.90 -3.13 6.39
N THR A 172 -3.89 -3.86 5.88
CA THR A 172 -3.67 -5.24 5.42
C THR A 172 -2.85 -5.32 4.15
N THR A 173 -2.87 -4.28 3.30
CA THR A 173 -2.52 -4.35 1.88
C THR A 173 -3.31 -5.47 1.20
N ASP A 174 -2.93 -5.93 0.01
CA ASP A 174 -3.70 -6.94 -0.68
C ASP A 174 -3.62 -8.29 0.04
N THR A 175 -4.76 -8.92 0.26
CA THR A 175 -4.85 -10.19 1.00
C THR A 175 -6.10 -10.97 0.64
N GLN A 176 -5.97 -12.30 0.56
CA GLN A 176 -7.12 -13.20 0.55
C GLN A 176 -7.87 -13.12 1.90
N PHE A 177 -9.09 -13.64 1.92
CA PHE A 177 -9.79 -13.85 3.18
C PHE A 177 -9.16 -15.01 3.96
N ALA A 178 -8.18 -14.68 4.79
CA ALA A 178 -7.43 -15.62 5.63
C ALA A 178 -7.44 -15.19 7.11
N PRO A 179 -8.62 -15.08 7.75
CA PRO A 179 -8.75 -14.47 9.06
C PRO A 179 -7.98 -15.23 10.16
N THR A 180 -7.79 -16.55 10.02
CA THR A 180 -7.01 -17.33 10.98
C THR A 180 -5.53 -17.01 10.97
N GLN A 181 -5.00 -16.50 9.86
CA GLN A 181 -3.60 -16.11 9.74
C GLN A 181 -3.32 -14.76 10.41
N ILE A 182 -4.28 -13.84 10.36
CA ILE A 182 -4.10 -12.43 10.78
C ILE A 182 -5.01 -12.04 11.96
N CYS A 183 -5.64 -13.03 12.63
CA CYS A 183 -6.59 -12.76 13.72
C CYS A 183 -5.96 -11.96 14.87
N ASP A 184 -4.71 -12.24 15.22
CA ASP A 184 -4.02 -11.55 16.32
C ASP A 184 -3.83 -10.05 16.01
N PHE A 185 -3.61 -9.70 14.72
CA PHE A 185 -3.51 -8.31 14.28
C PHE A 185 -4.88 -7.63 14.24
N TYR A 186 -5.95 -8.34 13.88
CA TYR A 186 -7.32 -7.83 13.98
C TYR A 186 -7.71 -7.52 15.44
N ASP A 187 -7.32 -8.39 16.36
CA ASP A 187 -7.59 -8.15 17.78
C ASP A 187 -6.73 -7.01 18.35
N TRP A 188 -5.47 -6.93 17.92
CA TRP A 188 -4.52 -5.90 18.38
C TRP A 188 -4.91 -4.49 17.92
N ALA A 189 -5.38 -4.31 16.69
CA ALA A 189 -5.66 -3.01 16.10
C ALA A 189 -6.90 -2.34 16.70
N ASP A 190 -6.88 -1.01 16.76
CA ASP A 190 -8.03 -0.15 17.04
C ASP A 190 -8.75 0.22 15.74
N ILE A 191 -7.98 0.45 14.66
CA ILE A 191 -8.47 0.74 13.30
C ILE A 191 -7.80 -0.21 12.32
N ILE A 192 -8.59 -0.76 11.40
CA ILE A 192 -8.15 -1.67 10.35
C ILE A 192 -8.54 -1.08 8.99
N PHE A 193 -7.56 -0.94 8.11
CA PHE A 193 -7.79 -0.69 6.70
C PHE A 193 -7.68 -2.03 5.98
N GLN A 194 -8.83 -2.53 5.48
CA GLN A 194 -8.98 -3.89 4.97
C GLN A 194 -9.16 -3.91 3.46
N ASP A 195 -8.34 -4.69 2.75
CA ASP A 195 -8.57 -5.09 1.37
C ASP A 195 -9.97 -5.71 1.21
N CYS A 196 -10.74 -5.24 0.23
CA CYS A 196 -12.12 -5.64 0.06
C CYS A 196 -12.53 -5.72 -1.42
N GLU A 197 -12.56 -6.91 -1.97
CA GLU A 197 -13.15 -7.15 -3.27
C GLU A 197 -14.68 -7.06 -3.21
N THR A 198 -15.29 -6.31 -4.16
CA THR A 198 -16.75 -6.10 -4.20
C THR A 198 -17.43 -6.78 -5.39
N THR A 199 -16.74 -7.66 -6.10
CA THR A 199 -17.32 -8.47 -7.17
C THR A 199 -18.30 -9.51 -6.65
N LYS A 200 -19.27 -9.92 -7.49
CA LYS A 200 -20.25 -10.95 -7.12
C LYS A 200 -19.61 -12.33 -6.95
N ILE A 201 -18.56 -12.61 -7.72
CA ILE A 201 -17.82 -13.88 -7.66
C ILE A 201 -16.45 -13.55 -7.11
N ALA A 202 -16.09 -14.14 -5.97
CA ALA A 202 -14.79 -13.94 -5.36
C ALA A 202 -13.67 -14.41 -6.28
N SER A 203 -12.64 -13.57 -6.45
CA SER A 203 -11.45 -13.90 -7.24
C SER A 203 -10.59 -14.96 -6.56
N GLY A 204 -10.68 -15.06 -5.24
CA GLY A 204 -9.84 -15.92 -4.42
C GLY A 204 -8.43 -15.36 -4.16
N VAL A 205 -8.16 -14.10 -4.57
CA VAL A 205 -6.89 -13.41 -4.31
C VAL A 205 -7.06 -12.15 -3.44
N HIS A 206 -8.30 -11.70 -3.25
CA HIS A 206 -8.68 -10.62 -2.34
C HIS A 206 -9.77 -11.09 -1.39
N ALA A 207 -9.88 -10.46 -0.22
CA ALA A 207 -10.98 -10.71 0.71
C ALA A 207 -12.30 -10.18 0.12
N ASN A 208 -13.22 -11.08 -0.24
CA ASN A 208 -14.51 -10.67 -0.77
C ASN A 208 -15.41 -10.09 0.34
N TYR A 209 -16.21 -9.08 0.00
CA TYR A 209 -17.12 -8.42 0.94
C TYR A 209 -18.01 -9.42 1.69
N ASN A 210 -18.56 -10.44 0.99
CA ASN A 210 -19.41 -11.45 1.62
C ASN A 210 -18.63 -12.35 2.60
N GLU A 211 -17.33 -12.56 2.36
CA GLU A 211 -16.47 -13.30 3.31
C GLU A 211 -16.19 -12.42 4.54
N LEU A 212 -15.92 -11.12 4.37
CA LEU A 212 -15.72 -10.18 5.47
C LEU A 212 -16.96 -10.06 6.37
N LEU A 213 -18.17 -10.24 5.84
CA LEU A 213 -19.41 -10.29 6.63
C LEU A 213 -19.43 -11.43 7.66
N THR A 214 -18.65 -12.48 7.45
CA THR A 214 -18.58 -13.62 8.39
C THR A 214 -17.74 -13.34 9.64
N LEU A 215 -16.95 -12.26 9.62
CA LEU A 215 -16.17 -11.82 10.78
C LEU A 215 -17.11 -11.36 11.92
N THR A 216 -16.59 -11.43 13.15
CA THR A 216 -17.37 -10.99 14.32
C THR A 216 -17.70 -9.49 14.24
N PRO A 217 -18.84 -9.04 14.81
CA PRO A 217 -19.18 -7.61 14.83
C PRO A 217 -18.09 -6.75 15.47
N LYS A 218 -17.38 -7.26 16.47
CA LYS A 218 -16.25 -6.59 17.13
C LYS A 218 -15.13 -6.27 16.15
N ILE A 219 -14.79 -7.19 15.24
CA ILE A 219 -13.74 -6.98 14.24
C ILE A 219 -14.23 -6.05 13.13
N ARG A 220 -15.45 -6.30 12.59
CA ARG A 220 -16.03 -5.45 11.53
C ARG A 220 -16.12 -3.98 11.93
N SER A 221 -16.49 -3.70 13.18
CA SER A 221 -16.62 -2.33 13.68
C SER A 221 -15.32 -1.53 13.73
N LYS A 222 -14.15 -2.17 13.53
CA LYS A 222 -12.85 -1.51 13.41
C LYS A 222 -12.44 -1.26 11.96
N MET A 223 -13.16 -1.81 10.96
CA MET A 223 -12.72 -1.88 9.58
C MET A 223 -13.24 -0.73 8.73
N TRP A 224 -12.32 -0.08 8.04
CA TRP A 224 -12.52 0.69 6.82
C TRP A 224 -12.14 -0.17 5.64
N LEU A 225 -13.00 -0.23 4.60
CA LEU A 225 -12.82 -1.09 3.43
C LEU A 225 -12.25 -0.28 2.27
N TYR A 226 -11.23 -0.80 1.59
CA TYR A 226 -10.60 -0.18 0.43
C TYR A 226 -10.20 -1.24 -0.61
N HIS A 227 -9.58 -0.85 -1.71
CA HIS A 227 -9.20 -1.73 -2.82
C HIS A 227 -10.42 -2.39 -3.52
N TYR A 228 -11.54 -1.67 -3.53
CA TYR A 228 -12.78 -2.19 -4.09
C TYR A 228 -12.90 -1.99 -5.60
N ASN A 229 -13.71 -2.85 -6.23
CA ASN A 229 -13.96 -2.80 -7.66
C ASN A 229 -14.87 -1.62 -8.04
N PRO A 230 -14.77 -1.09 -9.28
CA PRO A 230 -15.70 -0.10 -9.79
C PRO A 230 -17.16 -0.62 -9.77
N GLY A 231 -18.10 0.28 -9.50
CA GLY A 231 -19.53 -0.03 -9.50
C GLY A 231 -20.24 0.32 -8.19
N PRO A 232 -21.50 -0.08 -8.03
CA PRO A 232 -22.26 0.21 -6.84
C PRO A 232 -21.73 -0.58 -5.64
N LEU A 233 -21.47 0.14 -4.53
CA LEU A 233 -20.97 -0.44 -3.29
C LEU A 233 -22.12 -0.88 -2.37
N PRO A 234 -21.95 -1.98 -1.61
CA PRO A 234 -22.90 -2.36 -0.56
C PRO A 234 -22.90 -1.34 0.59
N ASN A 235 -23.91 -1.42 1.45
CA ASN A 235 -24.02 -0.51 2.58
C ASN A 235 -23.18 -1.00 3.77
N ALA A 236 -21.88 -0.80 3.71
CA ALA A 236 -20.93 -1.26 4.72
C ALA A 236 -21.28 -0.82 6.14
N LYS A 237 -21.78 0.41 6.32
CA LYS A 237 -22.18 0.91 7.67
C LYS A 237 -23.35 0.13 8.24
N LYS A 238 -24.36 -0.22 7.43
CA LYS A 238 -25.48 -1.06 7.86
C LYS A 238 -25.00 -2.45 8.26
N ASP A 239 -23.96 -2.95 7.60
CA ASP A 239 -23.41 -4.28 7.82
C ASP A 239 -22.33 -4.31 8.94
N GLY A 240 -22.15 -3.20 9.65
CA GLY A 240 -21.34 -3.09 10.86
C GLY A 240 -19.87 -2.73 10.63
N PHE A 241 -19.49 -2.31 9.42
CA PHE A 241 -18.18 -1.70 9.13
C PHE A 241 -18.21 -0.19 9.35
N HIS A 242 -17.04 0.47 9.43
CA HIS A 242 -17.00 1.93 9.40
C HIS A 242 -17.48 2.50 8.06
N GLY A 243 -17.18 1.84 6.96
CA GLY A 243 -17.55 2.24 5.62
C GLY A 243 -16.48 1.90 4.60
N PHE A 244 -16.70 2.33 3.35
CA PHE A 244 -15.68 2.33 2.32
C PHE A 244 -14.86 3.62 2.40
N VAL A 245 -13.55 3.48 2.27
CA VAL A 245 -12.64 4.62 2.10
C VAL A 245 -12.89 5.25 0.73
N VAL A 246 -12.83 6.56 0.65
CA VAL A 246 -12.94 7.29 -0.63
C VAL A 246 -11.64 7.97 -0.99
N LYS A 247 -11.42 8.22 -2.28
CA LYS A 247 -10.28 8.99 -2.79
C LYS A 247 -10.15 10.32 -2.05
N GLY A 248 -8.95 10.67 -1.63
CA GLY A 248 -8.65 11.91 -0.90
C GLY A 248 -9.06 11.89 0.59
N GLN A 249 -9.60 10.78 1.10
CA GLN A 249 -9.98 10.69 2.51
C GLN A 249 -8.76 10.76 3.42
N VAL A 250 -8.85 11.61 4.44
CA VAL A 250 -7.82 11.82 5.46
C VAL A 250 -8.27 11.23 6.78
N PHE A 251 -7.42 10.42 7.38
CA PHE A 251 -7.56 9.93 8.74
C PHE A 251 -6.51 10.64 9.61
N ASP A 252 -6.97 11.43 10.56
CA ASP A 252 -6.12 12.16 11.48
C ASP A 252 -6.08 11.42 12.83
N PHE A 253 -4.90 11.05 13.25
CA PHE A 253 -4.68 10.30 14.50
C PHE A 253 -4.33 11.23 15.68
N GLY A 254 -4.54 12.54 15.55
CA GLY A 254 -4.26 13.52 16.61
C GLY A 254 -2.87 14.10 16.58
#